data_54a4b3bde03cf5b7ac381c15b866f4f1
#
_entry.id   54a4b3bde03cf5b7ac381c15b866f4f1
#
_cell.length_a   1.000
_cell.length_b   1.000
_cell.length_c   1.000
_cell.angle_alpha   90.00
_cell.angle_beta   90.00
_cell.angle_gamma   90.00
#
_symmetry.space_group_name_H-M   'P 1'
#
loop_
_entity.id
_entity.type
_entity.pdbx_description
1 polymer ?
#
loop_
_entity_poly.entity_id
_entity_poly.type
_entity_poly.pdbx_seq_one_letter_code
_entity_poly.pdbx_strand_id
1 'polypeptide(L)' 'MNREYWITVRNHPDYEVSNLGRVRHKITRKILSQS' A
#
# COMPACT_ATOMS: atom_id res chain seq x y z
N MET A 1 3.48 -6.15 18.73
CA MET A 1 2.60 -6.27 17.56
C MET A 1 2.94 -5.23 16.52
N ASN A 2 3.04 -5.65 15.27
CA ASN A 2 3.36 -4.73 14.19
C ASN A 2 2.07 -4.12 13.65
N ARG A 3 2.01 -2.79 13.64
CA ARG A 3 0.91 -2.09 13.00
C ARG A 3 1.24 -1.85 11.55
N GLU A 4 0.25 -2.00 10.70
CA GLU A 4 0.42 -1.70 9.29
C GLU A 4 0.04 -0.26 9.02
N TYR A 5 0.95 0.46 8.35
CA TYR A 5 0.72 1.83 7.91
C TYR A 5 0.78 1.87 6.40
N TRP A 6 -0.11 2.64 5.80
CA TRP A 6 -0.18 2.81 4.36
C TRP A 6 0.22 4.22 3.98
N ILE A 7 1.12 4.32 3.02
CA ILE A 7 1.64 5.60 2.53
C ILE A 7 1.40 5.66 1.04
N THR A 8 0.85 6.80 0.56
CA THR A 8 0.64 7.00 -0.85
C THR A 8 1.97 7.06 -1.60
N VAL A 9 2.06 6.34 -2.70
CA VAL A 9 3.26 6.34 -3.53
C VAL A 9 3.40 7.70 -4.21
N ARG A 10 4.57 8.32 -4.10
CA ARG A 10 4.78 9.69 -4.56
C ARG A 10 4.52 9.89 -6.05
N ASN A 11 4.98 8.96 -6.88
CA ASN A 11 4.83 9.07 -8.32
C ASN A 11 3.56 8.40 -8.86
N HIS A 12 2.82 7.74 -7.98
CA HIS A 12 1.61 7.01 -8.34
C HIS A 12 0.57 7.22 -7.25
N PRO A 13 -0.11 8.37 -7.26
CA PRO A 13 -1.03 8.72 -6.17
C PRO A 13 -2.23 7.79 -6.04
N ASP A 14 -2.45 6.94 -7.04
CA ASP A 14 -3.53 5.95 -6.98
C ASP A 14 -3.13 4.69 -6.21
N TYR A 15 -1.88 4.61 -5.77
CA TYR A 15 -1.33 3.42 -5.12
C TYR A 15 -0.80 3.75 -3.74
N GLU A 16 -0.85 2.74 -2.87
CA GLU A 16 -0.30 2.85 -1.53
C GLU A 16 0.61 1.68 -1.23
N VAL A 17 1.64 1.94 -0.44
CA VAL A 17 2.55 0.89 0.03
C VAL A 17 2.49 0.83 1.55
N SER A 18 2.66 -0.35 2.10
CA SER A 18 2.66 -0.52 3.55
C SER A 18 4.07 -0.78 4.08
N ASN A 19 4.23 -0.53 5.36
CA ASN A 19 5.48 -0.86 6.05
C ASN A 19 5.72 -2.37 6.16
N LEU A 20 4.73 -3.17 5.83
CA LEU A 20 4.86 -4.63 5.83
C LEU A 20 5.16 -5.20 4.44
N GLY A 21 5.47 -4.35 3.47
CA GLY A 21 5.86 -4.79 2.14
C GLY A 21 4.73 -5.11 1.19
N ARG A 22 3.54 -4.54 1.43
CA ARG A 22 2.39 -4.75 0.56
C ARG A 22 2.10 -3.51 -0.27
N VAL A 23 1.55 -3.71 -1.45
CA VAL A 23 1.13 -2.63 -2.33
C VAL A 23 -0.34 -2.83 -2.67
N ARG A 24 -1.14 -1.77 -2.61
CA ARG A 24 -2.55 -1.86 -2.94
C ARG A 24 -3.00 -0.65 -3.73
N HIS A 25 -4.13 -0.82 -4.42
CA HIS A 25 -4.78 0.30 -5.08
C HIS A 25 -5.55 1.12 -4.03
N LYS A 26 -5.37 2.43 -4.06
CA LYS A 26 -5.91 3.31 -3.03
C LYS A 26 -7.44 3.33 -3.00
N ILE A 27 -8.07 3.31 -4.18
CA ILE A 27 -9.52 3.43 -4.27
C ILE A 27 -10.21 2.09 -4.06
N THR A 28 -9.79 1.05 -4.77
CA THR A 28 -10.40 -0.27 -4.67
C THR A 28 -9.90 -1.05 -3.45
N ARG A 29 -8.75 -0.65 -2.93
CA ARG A 29 -8.05 -1.31 -1.82
C ARG A 29 -7.68 -2.76 -2.15
N LYS A 30 -7.57 -3.05 -3.42
CA LYS A 30 -7.16 -4.38 -3.86
C LYS A 30 -5.65 -4.53 -3.69
N ILE A 31 -5.23 -5.61 -3.05
CA ILE A 31 -3.81 -5.89 -2.86
C ILE A 31 -3.21 -6.32 -4.19
N LEU A 32 -2.21 -5.60 -4.64
CA LEU A 32 -1.55 -5.86 -5.91
C LEU A 32 -0.26 -6.65 -5.73
N SER A 33 0.40 -6.47 -4.58
CA SER A 33 1.64 -7.17 -4.29
C SER A 33 1.82 -7.27 -2.79
N GLN A 34 2.41 -8.36 -2.36
CA GLN A 34 2.77 -8.52 -0.94
C GLN A 34 3.98 -9.46 -0.85
N SER A 35 4.80 -9.17 0.14
CA SER A 35 5.98 -10.00 0.41
C SER A 35 5.80 -10.90 1.61
#